data_a096a49313fbe1c1415332e84849481e
#
_entry.id   a096a49313fbe1c1415332e84849481e
#
_cell.length_a   1.000
_cell.length_b   1.000
_cell.length_c   1.000
_cell.angle_alpha   90.00
_cell.angle_beta   90.00
_cell.angle_gamma   90.00
#
_symmetry.space_group_name_H-M   'P 1'
#
loop_
_entity.id
_entity.type
_entity.pdbx_description
1 polymer ?
#
loop_
_entity_poly.entity_id
_entity_poly.type
_entity_poly.pdbx_seq_one_letter_code
_entity_poly.pdbx_strand_id
1 'polypeptide(L)'
;MAKMTESDIEVMVIEHLQGLGYEYVYGPDIEPSGINPLRSYQQVILEDKVRIALQRLNPHLSEQKCEEALKQVMQISTPDLMANNLAFHRLLTEGINIEVSKDGNTQGELACLIDFNDPTNNEFLVINQLTIKEGNHTR
;
A
#
# COMPACT_ATOMS: atom_id res chain seq x y z
N MET A 1 12.42 29.51 -25.38
CA MET A 1 12.00 28.19 -24.91
C MET A 1 11.29 28.33 -23.56
N ALA A 2 10.09 27.82 -23.44
CA ALA A 2 9.40 27.73 -22.15
C ALA A 2 10.18 26.78 -21.23
N LYS A 3 10.42 27.20 -19.99
CA LYS A 3 11.09 26.39 -19.01
C LYS A 3 10.04 25.39 -18.44
N MET A 4 10.36 24.10 -18.47
CA MET A 4 9.54 23.06 -17.87
C MET A 4 9.43 23.30 -16.35
N THR A 5 8.22 23.32 -15.84
CA THR A 5 7.94 23.51 -14.41
C THR A 5 7.79 22.16 -13.70
N GLU A 6 7.82 22.17 -12.38
CA GLU A 6 7.54 20.98 -11.58
C GLU A 6 6.13 20.42 -11.89
N SER A 7 5.14 21.31 -12.02
CA SER A 7 3.77 20.92 -12.39
C SER A 7 3.70 20.24 -13.77
N ASP A 8 4.50 20.71 -14.75
CA ASP A 8 4.51 20.07 -16.07
C ASP A 8 5.06 18.64 -15.99
N ILE A 9 6.10 18.43 -15.18
CA ILE A 9 6.69 17.10 -14.94
C ILE A 9 5.68 16.20 -14.22
N GLU A 10 5.02 16.69 -13.19
CA GLU A 10 4.00 15.96 -12.43
C GLU A 10 2.88 15.47 -13.35
N VAL A 11 2.29 16.35 -14.14
CA VAL A 11 1.24 16.00 -15.10
C VAL A 11 1.72 14.95 -16.09
N MET A 12 2.92 15.11 -16.63
CA MET A 12 3.50 14.19 -17.60
C MET A 12 3.71 12.78 -17.03
N VAL A 13 4.18 12.67 -15.77
CA VAL A 13 4.37 11.40 -15.09
C VAL A 13 3.01 10.74 -14.81
N ILE A 14 2.02 11.50 -14.34
CA ILE A 14 0.66 10.98 -14.08
C ILE A 14 0.05 10.43 -15.37
N GLU A 15 0.10 11.20 -16.46
CA GLU A 15 -0.43 10.76 -17.76
C GLU A 15 0.26 9.48 -18.25
N HIS A 16 1.58 9.39 -18.08
CA HIS A 16 2.34 8.20 -18.45
C HIS A 16 1.89 6.97 -17.63
N LEU A 17 1.75 7.12 -16.33
CA LEU A 17 1.30 6.03 -15.45
C LEU A 17 -0.14 5.63 -15.74
N GLN A 18 -1.04 6.58 -16.02
CA GLN A 18 -2.41 6.27 -16.46
C GLN A 18 -2.40 5.48 -17.77
N GLY A 19 -1.50 5.81 -18.70
CA GLY A 19 -1.30 5.04 -19.94
C GLY A 19 -0.85 3.60 -19.70
N LEU A 20 -0.18 3.33 -18.57
CA LEU A 20 0.21 1.98 -18.12
C LEU A 20 -0.88 1.25 -17.33
N GLY A 21 -2.03 1.87 -17.09
CA GLY A 21 -3.15 1.27 -16.37
C GLY A 21 -3.29 1.69 -14.91
N TYR A 22 -2.53 2.67 -14.44
CA TYR A 22 -2.70 3.24 -13.11
C TYR A 22 -3.95 4.10 -13.03
N GLU A 23 -4.70 3.98 -11.94
CA GLU A 23 -5.76 4.92 -11.59
C GLU A 23 -5.15 6.13 -10.89
N TYR A 24 -5.54 7.33 -11.31
CA TYR A 24 -5.08 8.57 -10.69
C TYR A 24 -6.03 9.03 -9.59
N VAL A 25 -5.45 9.35 -8.44
CA VAL A 25 -6.15 9.93 -7.29
C VAL A 25 -5.45 11.20 -6.86
N TYR A 26 -6.20 12.28 -6.73
CA TYR A 26 -5.67 13.54 -6.19
C TYR A 26 -5.51 13.41 -4.67
N GLY A 27 -4.28 13.60 -4.17
CA GLY A 27 -3.94 13.37 -2.77
C GLY A 27 -4.85 14.09 -1.77
N PRO A 28 -5.12 15.39 -1.93
CA PRO A 28 -6.01 16.13 -1.03
C PRO A 28 -7.43 15.57 -0.91
N ASP A 29 -7.93 14.87 -1.92
CA ASP A 29 -9.27 14.26 -1.89
C ASP A 29 -9.38 13.12 -0.87
N ILE A 30 -8.30 12.43 -0.59
CA ILE A 30 -8.26 11.29 0.34
C ILE A 30 -7.74 11.66 1.74
N GLU A 31 -7.38 12.90 1.96
CA GLU A 31 -7.01 13.44 3.27
C GLU A 31 -8.25 13.63 4.17
N PRO A 32 -8.07 13.81 5.49
CA PRO A 32 -9.21 13.93 6.42
C PRO A 32 -10.23 15.03 6.07
N SER A 33 -9.78 16.09 5.41
CA SER A 33 -10.64 17.20 4.96
C SER A 33 -11.10 17.07 3.50
N GLY A 34 -10.73 15.98 2.83
CA GLY A 34 -11.06 15.74 1.44
C GLY A 34 -12.48 15.21 1.22
N ILE A 35 -12.84 15.04 -0.05
CA ILE A 35 -14.17 14.55 -0.45
C ILE A 35 -14.37 13.06 -0.26
N ASN A 36 -13.27 12.30 -0.19
CA ASN A 36 -13.29 10.85 0.04
C ASN A 36 -12.15 10.44 0.98
N PRO A 37 -12.25 10.74 2.29
CA PRO A 37 -11.17 10.48 3.24
C PRO A 37 -10.84 8.99 3.33
N LEU A 38 -9.60 8.62 3.04
CA LEU A 38 -9.08 7.25 3.13
C LEU A 38 -7.93 7.11 4.13
N ARG A 39 -7.41 8.20 4.65
CA ARG A 39 -6.22 8.21 5.53
C ARG A 39 -6.23 9.39 6.49
N SER A 40 -5.49 9.27 7.59
CA SER A 40 -5.06 10.42 8.39
C SER A 40 -3.80 11.04 7.79
N TYR A 41 -3.42 12.24 8.24
CA TYR A 41 -2.19 12.90 7.77
C TYR A 41 -0.91 12.16 8.15
N GLN A 42 -0.95 11.31 9.18
CA GLN A 42 0.19 10.52 9.64
C GLN A 42 0.35 9.19 8.89
N GLN A 43 -0.71 8.71 8.28
CA GLN A 43 -0.70 7.42 7.59
C GLN A 43 -0.10 7.54 6.18
N VAL A 44 0.89 6.72 5.91
CA VAL A 44 1.51 6.56 4.57
C VAL A 44 0.98 5.32 3.85
N ILE A 45 0.33 4.40 4.58
CA ILE A 45 -0.27 3.19 4.03
C ILE A 45 -1.78 3.38 4.00
N LEU A 46 -2.40 3.11 2.85
CA LEU A 46 -3.85 3.11 2.69
C LEU A 46 -4.40 1.78 3.22
N GLU A 47 -4.68 1.74 4.52
CA GLU A 47 -5.01 0.52 5.26
C GLU A 47 -6.18 -0.26 4.64
N ASP A 48 -7.26 0.42 4.29
CA ASP A 48 -8.43 -0.23 3.68
C ASP A 48 -8.13 -0.82 2.30
N LYS A 49 -7.26 -0.17 1.53
CA LYS A 49 -6.80 -0.68 0.23
C LYS A 49 -5.98 -1.95 0.41
N VAL A 50 -5.08 -1.98 1.39
CA VAL A 50 -4.29 -3.18 1.71
C VAL A 50 -5.18 -4.31 2.20
N ARG A 51 -6.16 -4.03 3.06
CA ARG A 51 -7.13 -5.01 3.56
C ARG A 51 -7.89 -5.67 2.42
N ILE A 52 -8.43 -4.88 1.50
CA ILE A 52 -9.16 -5.37 0.32
C ILE A 52 -8.25 -6.20 -0.58
N ALA A 53 -7.02 -5.75 -0.81
CA ALA A 53 -6.05 -6.49 -1.61
C ALA A 53 -5.70 -7.85 -0.98
N LEU A 54 -5.47 -7.89 0.33
CA LEU A 54 -5.19 -9.14 1.06
C LEU A 54 -6.33 -10.15 0.90
N GLN A 55 -7.57 -9.69 1.04
CA GLN A 55 -8.75 -10.57 0.87
C GLN A 55 -8.88 -11.06 -0.57
N ARG A 56 -8.67 -10.19 -1.54
CA ARG A 56 -8.76 -10.54 -2.97
C ARG A 56 -7.67 -11.50 -3.42
N LEU A 57 -6.43 -11.26 -3.00
CA LEU A 57 -5.26 -12.02 -3.46
C LEU A 57 -5.06 -13.33 -2.69
N ASN A 58 -5.73 -13.51 -1.54
CA ASN A 58 -5.54 -14.66 -0.67
C ASN A 58 -6.88 -15.34 -0.33
N PRO A 59 -7.60 -15.89 -1.33
CA PRO A 59 -8.91 -16.52 -1.10
C PRO A 59 -8.82 -17.78 -0.22
N HIS A 60 -7.64 -18.35 -0.05
CA HIS A 60 -7.37 -19.50 0.83
C HIS A 60 -7.30 -19.13 2.32
N LEU A 61 -7.19 -17.83 2.64
CA LEU A 61 -7.14 -17.34 4.02
C LEU A 61 -8.48 -16.82 4.48
N SER A 62 -8.79 -17.03 5.77
CA SER A 62 -9.96 -16.42 6.41
C SER A 62 -9.78 -14.91 6.54
N GLU A 63 -10.87 -14.20 6.72
CA GLU A 63 -10.85 -12.75 6.98
C GLU A 63 -9.96 -12.42 8.19
N GLN A 64 -10.05 -13.20 9.26
CA GLN A 64 -9.23 -13.04 10.45
C GLN A 64 -7.73 -13.18 10.13
N LYS A 65 -7.36 -14.14 9.28
CA LYS A 65 -5.96 -14.33 8.89
C LYS A 65 -5.45 -13.20 7.98
N CYS A 66 -6.30 -12.65 7.13
CA CYS A 66 -5.99 -11.44 6.38
C CYS A 66 -5.76 -10.23 7.30
N GLU A 67 -6.55 -10.08 8.37
CA GLU A 67 -6.34 -9.02 9.37
C GLU A 67 -5.02 -9.21 10.14
N GLU A 68 -4.63 -10.45 10.47
CA GLU A 68 -3.31 -10.73 11.07
C GLU A 68 -2.17 -10.32 10.12
N ALA A 69 -2.30 -10.58 8.83
CA ALA A 69 -1.34 -10.15 7.82
C ALA A 69 -1.26 -8.63 7.71
N LEU A 70 -2.40 -7.96 7.66
CA LEU A 70 -2.49 -6.50 7.65
C LEU A 70 -1.79 -5.89 8.86
N LYS A 71 -2.00 -6.47 10.03
CA LYS A 71 -1.36 -6.02 11.27
C LYS A 71 0.16 -6.09 11.19
N GLN A 72 0.72 -7.14 10.58
CA GLN A 72 2.17 -7.25 10.36
C GLN A 72 2.68 -6.14 9.43
N VAL A 73 1.95 -5.81 8.37
CA VAL A 73 2.29 -4.70 7.47
C VAL A 73 2.33 -3.37 8.22
N MET A 74 1.32 -3.12 9.05
CA MET A 74 1.17 -1.86 9.79
C MET A 74 2.16 -1.71 10.95
N GLN A 75 2.72 -2.81 11.46
CA GLN A 75 3.62 -2.83 12.62
C GLN A 75 5.10 -2.66 12.27
N ILE A 76 5.46 -2.51 11.01
CA ILE A 76 6.84 -2.25 10.62
C ILE A 76 7.21 -0.83 11.07
N SER A 77 7.87 -0.74 12.22
CA SER A 77 8.31 0.53 12.78
C SER A 77 9.52 0.30 13.69
N THR A 78 10.70 0.55 13.17
CA THR A 78 11.94 0.62 13.93
C THR A 78 12.57 2.00 13.78
N PRO A 79 13.49 2.41 14.67
CA PRO A 79 14.21 3.67 14.49
C PRO A 79 15.11 3.71 13.24
N ASP A 80 15.44 2.54 12.69
CA ASP A 80 16.27 2.43 11.49
C ASP A 80 15.41 2.41 10.21
N LEU A 81 15.47 3.50 9.46
CA LEU A 81 14.75 3.65 8.20
C LEU A 81 15.13 2.59 7.16
N MET A 82 16.40 2.23 7.06
CA MET A 82 16.86 1.22 6.10
C MET A 82 16.34 -0.17 6.47
N ALA A 83 16.32 -0.51 7.75
CA ALA A 83 15.74 -1.76 8.23
C ALA A 83 14.24 -1.83 7.95
N ASN A 84 13.51 -0.74 8.13
CA ASN A 84 12.07 -0.65 7.80
C ASN A 84 11.83 -0.85 6.31
N ASN A 85 12.60 -0.18 5.46
CA ASN A 85 12.47 -0.31 4.01
C ASN A 85 12.76 -1.74 3.54
N LEU A 86 13.79 -2.39 4.09
CA LEU A 86 14.11 -3.77 3.76
C LEU A 86 13.02 -4.74 4.22
N ALA A 87 12.51 -4.57 5.45
CA ALA A 87 11.44 -5.40 5.98
C ALA A 87 10.17 -5.27 5.15
N PHE A 88 9.78 -4.04 4.79
CA PHE A 88 8.63 -3.79 3.93
C PHE A 88 8.81 -4.36 2.53
N HIS A 89 9.99 -4.20 1.93
CA HIS A 89 10.31 -4.77 0.63
C HIS A 89 10.17 -6.30 0.62
N ARG A 90 10.62 -6.97 1.68
CA ARG A 90 10.45 -8.42 1.83
C ARG A 90 8.98 -8.83 1.91
N LEU A 91 8.15 -8.09 2.66
CA LEU A 91 6.71 -8.38 2.70
C LEU A 91 6.06 -8.25 1.32
N LEU A 92 6.46 -7.25 0.52
CA LEU A 92 5.94 -7.05 -0.83
C LEU A 92 6.36 -8.16 -1.79
N THR A 93 7.61 -8.61 -1.72
CA THR A 93 8.20 -9.54 -2.68
C THR A 93 8.06 -11.01 -2.28
N GLU A 94 8.16 -11.32 -0.99
CA GLU A 94 8.15 -12.69 -0.47
C GLU A 94 6.80 -13.07 0.15
N GLY A 95 5.95 -12.08 0.47
CA GLY A 95 4.69 -12.29 1.19
C GLY A 95 4.86 -12.32 2.70
N ILE A 96 3.75 -12.53 3.39
CA ILE A 96 3.64 -12.49 4.85
C ILE A 96 3.36 -13.89 5.35
N ASN A 97 4.19 -14.39 6.27
CA ASN A 97 3.97 -15.69 6.91
C ASN A 97 2.87 -15.61 7.96
N ILE A 98 1.86 -16.46 7.80
CA ILE A 98 0.71 -16.58 8.69
C ILE A 98 0.60 -18.02 9.16
N GLU A 99 0.37 -18.22 10.46
CA GLU A 99 0.11 -19.53 11.03
C GLU A 99 -1.38 -19.84 10.97
N VAL A 100 -1.70 -21.01 10.41
CA VAL A 100 -3.08 -21.51 10.30
C VAL A 100 -3.17 -22.87 10.98
N SER A 101 -4.20 -23.06 11.83
CA SER A 101 -4.51 -24.38 12.39
C SER A 101 -5.31 -25.19 11.38
N LYS A 102 -4.80 -26.36 11.03
CA LYS A 102 -5.46 -27.29 10.12
C LYS A 102 -5.37 -28.70 10.71
N ASP A 103 -6.54 -29.33 10.95
CA ASP A 103 -6.66 -30.69 11.51
C ASP A 103 -5.85 -30.90 12.82
N GLY A 104 -5.83 -29.88 13.70
CA GLY A 104 -5.10 -29.90 14.97
C GLY A 104 -3.61 -29.62 14.85
N ASN A 105 -3.10 -29.38 13.66
CA ASN A 105 -1.69 -29.01 13.39
C ASN A 105 -1.59 -27.55 12.98
N THR A 106 -0.53 -26.89 13.44
CA THR A 106 -0.18 -25.53 12.99
C THR A 106 0.64 -25.61 11.71
N GLN A 107 0.17 -24.94 10.67
CA GLN A 107 0.82 -24.89 9.36
C GLN A 107 1.09 -23.45 8.97
N GLY A 108 2.27 -23.19 8.37
CA GLY A 108 2.58 -21.89 7.77
C GLY A 108 1.89 -21.72 6.44
N GLU A 109 1.20 -20.60 6.28
CA GLU A 109 0.61 -20.15 5.01
C GLU A 109 1.19 -18.79 4.63
N LEU A 110 1.19 -18.50 3.33
CA LEU A 110 1.73 -17.26 2.80
C LEU A 110 0.60 -16.34 2.37
N ALA A 111 0.59 -15.12 2.90
CA ALA A 111 -0.29 -14.05 2.44
C ALA A 111 0.45 -13.15 1.46
N CYS A 112 -0.05 -13.02 0.25
CA CYS A 112 0.55 -12.19 -0.80
C CYS A 112 -0.06 -10.79 -0.80
N LEU A 113 0.81 -9.77 -0.94
CA LEU A 113 0.40 -8.37 -1.13
C LEU A 113 0.34 -7.99 -2.61
N ILE A 114 1.07 -8.68 -3.46
CA ILE A 114 1.14 -8.44 -4.90
C ILE A 114 1.05 -9.79 -5.62
N ASP A 115 0.25 -9.84 -6.68
CA ASP A 115 0.23 -10.97 -7.59
C ASP A 115 1.22 -10.71 -8.74
N PHE A 116 2.37 -11.38 -8.69
CA PHE A 116 3.39 -11.29 -9.73
C PHE A 116 3.12 -12.21 -10.93
N ASN A 117 2.27 -13.21 -10.76
CA ASN A 117 1.93 -14.16 -11.83
C ASN A 117 0.87 -13.59 -12.76
N ASP A 118 -0.13 -12.93 -12.20
CA ASP A 118 -1.17 -12.23 -12.95
C ASP A 118 -1.30 -10.79 -12.46
N PRO A 119 -0.55 -9.84 -13.05
CA PRO A 119 -0.57 -8.45 -12.65
C PRO A 119 -1.96 -7.78 -12.72
N THR A 120 -2.88 -8.32 -13.51
CA THR A 120 -4.25 -7.78 -13.63
C THR A 120 -5.08 -7.92 -12.36
N ASN A 121 -4.67 -8.79 -11.43
CA ASN A 121 -5.30 -8.95 -10.12
C ASN A 121 -4.91 -7.84 -9.14
N ASN A 122 -3.92 -7.04 -9.46
CA ASN A 122 -3.47 -5.93 -8.62
C ASN A 122 -4.23 -4.64 -8.94
N GLU A 123 -4.35 -3.78 -7.93
CA GLU A 123 -4.82 -2.40 -8.09
C GLU A 123 -3.62 -1.47 -8.10
N PHE A 124 -3.48 -0.67 -9.15
CA PHE A 124 -2.38 0.27 -9.31
C PHE A 124 -2.91 1.70 -9.18
N LEU A 125 -2.44 2.42 -8.17
CA LEU A 125 -2.80 3.81 -7.92
C LEU A 125 -1.58 4.72 -8.05
N VAL A 126 -1.77 5.87 -8.67
CA VAL A 126 -0.84 6.99 -8.59
C VAL A 126 -1.51 8.15 -7.87
N ILE A 127 -0.87 8.65 -6.83
CA ILE A 127 -1.38 9.70 -5.98
C ILE A 127 -0.35 10.83 -5.95
N ASN A 128 -0.80 12.05 -6.25
CA ASN A 128 0.03 13.24 -6.17
C ASN A 128 -0.36 14.11 -4.98
N GLN A 129 0.47 15.11 -4.68
CA GLN A 129 0.20 16.14 -3.65
C GLN A 129 -0.20 15.53 -2.31
N LEU A 130 0.46 14.44 -1.90
CA LEU A 130 0.20 13.75 -0.65
C LEU A 130 0.84 14.52 0.52
N THR A 131 0.02 14.97 1.45
CA THR A 131 0.51 15.63 2.68
C THR A 131 0.76 14.59 3.77
N ILE A 132 1.96 14.59 4.33
CA ILE A 132 2.34 13.73 5.45
C ILE A 132 2.73 14.63 6.64
N LYS A 133 2.17 14.35 7.81
CA LYS A 133 2.50 15.04 9.06
C LYS A 133 3.14 14.07 10.03
N GLU A 134 4.29 14.46 10.56
CA GLU A 134 5.01 13.72 11.59
C GLU A 134 5.39 14.71 12.71
N GLY A 135 4.70 14.58 13.86
CA GLY A 135 4.83 15.56 14.94
C GLY A 135 4.44 16.97 14.47
N ASN A 136 5.36 17.92 14.58
CA ASN A 136 5.16 19.32 14.14
C ASN A 136 5.64 19.57 12.69
N HIS A 137 6.08 18.53 11.99
CA HIS A 137 6.57 18.65 10.61
C HIS A 137 5.48 18.26 9.61
N THR A 138 5.35 19.06 8.54
CA THR A 138 4.47 18.79 7.41
C THR A 138 5.34 18.66 6.14
N ARG A 139 5.14 17.64 5.36
CA ARG A 139 5.81 17.39 4.09
C ARG A 139 4.80 17.17 2.97
#